data_d3722343b73c848b025e27e0b85baf3e
#
_entry.id   d3722343b73c848b025e27e0b85baf3e
#
_cell.length_a   1.000
_cell.length_b   1.000
_cell.length_c   1.000
_cell.angle_alpha   90.00
_cell.angle_beta   90.00
_cell.angle_gamma   90.00
#
_symmetry.space_group_name_H-M   'P 1'
#
loop_
_entity.id
_entity.type
_entity.pdbx_description
1 polymer ?
#
loop_
_entity_poly.entity_id
_entity_poly.type
_entity_poly.pdbx_seq_one_letter_code
_entity_poly.pdbx_strand_id
1 'polypeptide(L)'
;ISDLETFLAANTLDEIVITLSIGEYANLEQIVAACEKSGVHTKFIPDYNNIILRSLYEDLQGLPVINIRHVPLTNVFNATVKRCVDIFGALFGITLFSPLMLITAALIKITSPGPVIYSQERIGLHNRPFKMFKFRSMEVQDPNKEKKQWTTPHDPRVTPVGRFIRKTSIDEMPQFFNILIGDMSLVGPRPERPLFV
;
A
#
# COMPACT_ATOMS: atom_id res chain seq x y z
N ILE A 1 -3.67 22.88 10.17
CA ILE A 1 -3.93 21.56 9.56
C ILE A 1 -3.13 21.39 8.28
N SER A 2 -3.09 22.39 7.37
CA SER A 2 -2.24 22.39 6.16
C SER A 2 -0.76 22.08 6.47
N ASP A 3 -0.23 22.64 7.54
CA ASP A 3 1.16 22.43 7.96
C ASP A 3 1.38 20.98 8.46
N LEU A 4 0.36 20.37 9.08
CA LEU A 4 0.41 18.98 9.51
C LEU A 4 0.46 18.03 8.30
N GLU A 5 -0.39 18.24 7.28
CA GLU A 5 -0.36 17.42 6.05
C GLU A 5 0.98 17.53 5.34
N THR A 6 1.54 18.75 5.22
CA THR A 6 2.86 18.98 4.64
C THR A 6 3.97 18.30 5.44
N PHE A 7 3.90 18.36 6.77
CA PHE A 7 4.86 17.72 7.66
C PHE A 7 4.80 16.19 7.55
N LEU A 8 3.59 15.61 7.51
CA LEU A 8 3.38 14.18 7.34
C LEU A 8 3.85 13.66 5.98
N ALA A 9 3.71 14.46 4.93
CA ALA A 9 4.21 14.11 3.60
C ALA A 9 5.75 14.13 3.52
N ALA A 10 6.40 15.01 4.29
CA ALA A 10 7.86 15.19 4.29
C ALA A 10 8.60 14.20 5.22
N ASN A 11 7.90 13.62 6.22
CA ASN A 11 8.50 12.80 7.26
C ASN A 11 7.82 11.42 7.34
N THR A 12 8.60 10.38 7.58
CA THR A 12 8.10 9.03 7.87
C THR A 12 8.04 8.85 9.37
N LEU A 13 6.83 8.76 9.91
CA LEU A 13 6.57 8.59 11.33
C LEU A 13 5.89 7.24 11.56
N ASP A 14 6.24 6.56 12.63
CA ASP A 14 5.58 5.31 13.03
C ASP A 14 4.35 5.60 13.88
N GLU A 15 4.41 6.64 14.71
CA GLU A 15 3.36 6.97 15.66
C GLU A 15 3.24 8.48 15.87
N ILE A 16 1.99 8.97 16.01
CA ILE A 16 1.65 10.33 16.39
C ILE A 16 0.77 10.31 17.63
N VAL A 17 1.09 11.16 18.60
CA VAL A 17 0.28 11.38 19.79
C VAL A 17 -0.36 12.75 19.71
N ILE A 18 -1.69 12.77 19.65
CA ILE A 18 -2.49 14.01 19.63
C ILE A 18 -2.82 14.40 21.07
N THR A 19 -2.52 15.64 21.42
CA THR A 19 -2.91 16.26 22.69
C THR A 19 -3.66 17.56 22.37
N LEU A 20 -4.93 17.66 22.74
CA LEU A 20 -5.75 18.84 22.51
C LEU A 20 -6.43 19.26 23.81
N SER A 21 -6.60 20.57 24.00
CA SER A 21 -7.50 21.09 25.00
C SER A 21 -8.97 20.88 24.60
N ILE A 22 -9.89 20.83 25.56
CA ILE A 22 -11.33 20.59 25.29
C ILE A 22 -11.90 21.56 24.25
N GLY A 23 -11.47 22.82 24.27
CA GLY A 23 -11.90 23.83 23.30
C GLY A 23 -11.47 23.55 21.86
N GLU A 24 -10.45 22.70 21.67
CA GLU A 24 -9.89 22.38 20.36
C GLU A 24 -10.39 21.03 19.82
N TYR A 25 -11.24 20.31 20.55
CA TYR A 25 -11.77 18.99 20.12
C TYR A 25 -12.57 19.05 18.82
N ALA A 26 -13.09 20.21 18.44
CA ALA A 26 -13.70 20.42 17.12
C ALA A 26 -12.75 20.14 15.96
N ASN A 27 -11.43 20.27 16.18
CA ASN A 27 -10.40 20.03 15.17
C ASN A 27 -9.92 18.57 15.17
N LEU A 28 -10.30 17.77 16.17
CA LEU A 28 -9.79 16.39 16.35
C LEU A 28 -10.09 15.52 15.15
N GLU A 29 -11.31 15.57 14.62
CA GLU A 29 -11.73 14.79 13.46
C GLU A 29 -10.86 15.07 12.22
N GLN A 30 -10.58 16.34 11.95
CA GLN A 30 -9.75 16.76 10.82
C GLN A 30 -8.27 16.35 10.99
N ILE A 31 -7.74 16.43 12.22
CA ILE A 31 -6.38 16.02 12.53
C ILE A 31 -6.25 14.49 12.38
N VAL A 32 -7.22 13.75 12.92
CA VAL A 32 -7.25 12.28 12.79
C VAL A 32 -7.34 11.86 11.32
N ALA A 33 -8.20 12.51 10.52
CA ALA A 33 -8.34 12.24 9.10
C ALA A 33 -7.02 12.47 8.33
N ALA A 34 -6.29 13.55 8.65
CA ALA A 34 -4.97 13.82 8.06
C ALA A 34 -3.94 12.75 8.44
N CYS A 35 -3.92 12.31 9.69
CA CYS A 35 -3.05 11.23 10.16
C CYS A 35 -3.39 9.88 9.52
N GLU A 36 -4.69 9.55 9.40
CA GLU A 36 -5.16 8.33 8.75
C GLU A 36 -4.79 8.27 7.27
N LYS A 37 -4.89 9.40 6.57
CA LYS A 37 -4.49 9.56 5.18
C LYS A 37 -3.01 9.26 4.98
N SER A 38 -2.16 9.63 5.93
CA SER A 38 -0.71 9.34 5.90
C SER A 38 -0.34 7.91 6.34
N GLY A 39 -1.29 7.14 6.90
CA GLY A 39 -1.07 5.77 7.38
C GLY A 39 -0.33 5.67 8.71
N VAL A 40 -0.13 6.77 9.42
CA VAL A 40 0.57 6.83 10.70
C VAL A 40 -0.31 6.31 11.84
N HIS A 41 0.28 5.55 12.77
CA HIS A 41 -0.43 5.10 13.96
C HIS A 41 -0.75 6.28 14.88
N THR A 42 -2.03 6.51 15.14
CA THR A 42 -2.50 7.71 15.85
C THR A 42 -3.03 7.34 17.23
N LYS A 43 -2.49 8.00 18.26
CA LYS A 43 -2.96 7.92 19.64
C LYS A 43 -3.49 9.28 20.06
N PHE A 44 -4.49 9.30 20.95
CA PHE A 44 -5.06 10.50 21.50
C PHE A 44 -4.95 10.48 23.02
N ILE A 45 -4.43 11.57 23.59
CA ILE A 45 -4.42 11.84 25.03
C ILE A 45 -5.51 12.86 25.32
N PRO A 46 -6.63 12.47 25.93
CA PRO A 46 -7.70 13.41 26.26
C PRO A 46 -7.32 14.29 27.45
N ASP A 47 -7.95 15.47 27.52
CA ASP A 47 -7.86 16.34 28.71
C ASP A 47 -8.66 15.69 29.85
N TYR A 48 -7.96 15.07 30.79
CA TYR A 48 -8.54 14.28 31.89
C TYR A 48 -9.27 15.07 32.94
N ASN A 49 -9.04 16.37 33.04
CA ASN A 49 -9.69 17.16 34.06
C ASN A 49 -11.22 17.10 34.00
N ASN A 50 -11.77 16.62 32.85
CA ASN A 50 -13.22 16.56 32.61
C ASN A 50 -13.76 15.24 32.09
N ILE A 51 -12.92 14.21 31.88
CA ILE A 51 -13.36 12.93 31.28
C ILE A 51 -12.96 11.75 32.19
N ILE A 52 -13.90 11.21 32.97
CA ILE A 52 -13.72 9.96 33.72
C ILE A 52 -14.17 8.80 32.83
N LEU A 53 -13.28 8.23 32.05
CA LEU A 53 -13.50 6.99 31.29
C LEU A 53 -12.64 5.87 31.86
N ARG A 54 -13.27 4.90 32.50
CA ARG A 54 -12.61 3.86 33.31
C ARG A 54 -12.06 2.63 32.55
N SER A 55 -12.14 2.50 31.24
CA SER A 55 -11.93 1.18 30.64
C SER A 55 -11.23 1.03 29.29
N LEU A 56 -10.68 2.09 28.69
CA LEU A 56 -10.12 2.00 27.32
C LEU A 56 -8.78 2.73 27.14
N TYR A 57 -7.94 2.80 28.14
CA TYR A 57 -6.66 3.49 28.03
C TYR A 57 -5.47 2.55 28.26
N GLU A 58 -4.43 2.73 27.46
CA GLU A 58 -3.09 2.24 27.71
C GLU A 58 -2.35 3.26 28.60
N ASP A 59 -1.51 2.79 29.49
CA ASP A 59 -0.66 3.64 30.31
C ASP A 59 0.66 3.90 29.59
N LEU A 60 0.90 5.14 29.18
CA LEU A 60 2.19 5.59 28.65
C LEU A 60 2.92 6.40 29.73
N GLN A 61 3.76 5.74 30.54
CA GLN A 61 4.55 6.38 31.61
C GLN A 61 3.70 7.21 32.61
N GLY A 62 2.53 6.72 33.01
CA GLY A 62 1.61 7.39 33.91
C GLY A 62 0.60 8.31 33.25
N LEU A 63 0.60 8.41 31.92
CA LEU A 63 -0.39 9.15 31.14
C LEU A 63 -1.35 8.15 30.47
N PRO A 64 -2.66 8.21 30.78
CA PRO A 64 -3.62 7.36 30.11
C PRO A 64 -3.82 7.83 28.65
N VAL A 65 -3.67 6.90 27.70
CA VAL A 65 -3.74 7.13 26.27
C VAL A 65 -4.90 6.35 25.68
N ILE A 66 -5.75 7.00 24.89
CA ILE A 66 -6.77 6.33 24.11
C ILE A 66 -6.24 6.03 22.72
N ASN A 67 -6.24 4.77 22.36
CA ASN A 67 -5.83 4.33 21.04
C ASN A 67 -7.01 4.53 20.06
N ILE A 68 -6.94 5.55 19.19
CA ILE A 68 -8.01 5.87 18.24
C ILE A 68 -8.11 4.78 17.15
N ARG A 69 -6.98 4.20 16.77
CA ARG A 69 -6.91 3.13 15.80
C ARG A 69 -6.04 1.98 16.32
N HIS A 70 -6.68 0.91 16.72
CA HIS A 70 -5.97 -0.30 17.09
C HIS A 70 -5.54 -1.04 15.84
N VAL A 71 -4.26 -0.95 15.48
CA VAL A 71 -3.67 -1.73 14.39
C VAL A 71 -2.94 -2.92 15.00
N PRO A 72 -3.38 -4.18 14.78
CA PRO A 72 -2.73 -5.35 15.35
C PRO A 72 -1.24 -5.50 14.99
N LEU A 73 -0.80 -4.82 13.92
CA LEU A 73 0.58 -4.85 13.41
C LEU A 73 1.53 -3.88 14.12
N THR A 74 1.08 -3.07 15.07
CA THR A 74 1.96 -2.27 15.95
C THR A 74 2.75 -3.15 16.92
N ASN A 75 2.24 -4.34 17.22
CA ASN A 75 3.00 -5.34 17.97
C ASN A 75 4.09 -5.94 17.08
N VAL A 76 5.35 -5.82 17.50
CA VAL A 76 6.54 -6.34 16.79
C VAL A 76 6.41 -7.83 16.48
N PHE A 77 5.86 -8.61 17.40
CA PHE A 77 5.63 -10.05 17.17
C PHE A 77 4.67 -10.28 16.01
N ASN A 78 3.52 -9.60 16.00
CA ASN A 78 2.53 -9.73 14.93
C ASN A 78 3.09 -9.26 13.59
N ALA A 79 3.84 -8.15 13.57
CA ALA A 79 4.51 -7.65 12.37
C ALA A 79 5.53 -8.66 11.83
N THR A 80 6.31 -9.30 12.72
CA THR A 80 7.29 -10.33 12.34
C THR A 80 6.59 -11.57 11.79
N VAL A 81 5.56 -12.08 12.47
CA VAL A 81 4.76 -13.22 11.98
C VAL A 81 4.17 -12.90 10.61
N LYS A 82 3.57 -11.72 10.47
CA LYS A 82 3.03 -11.25 9.19
C LYS A 82 4.10 -11.25 8.09
N ARG A 83 5.29 -10.74 8.36
CA ARG A 83 6.39 -10.70 7.41
C ARG A 83 6.88 -12.11 7.04
N CYS A 84 6.96 -13.02 7.99
CA CYS A 84 7.28 -14.43 7.71
C CYS A 84 6.24 -15.05 6.77
N VAL A 85 4.95 -14.86 7.05
CA VAL A 85 3.86 -15.36 6.17
C VAL A 85 3.98 -14.79 4.76
N ASP A 86 4.28 -13.49 4.62
CA ASP A 86 4.46 -12.85 3.33
C ASP A 86 5.65 -13.45 2.55
N ILE A 87 6.80 -13.66 3.22
CA ILE A 87 8.00 -14.24 2.59
C ILE A 87 7.73 -15.69 2.17
N PHE A 88 7.24 -16.54 3.09
CA PHE A 88 6.97 -17.95 2.77
C PHE A 88 5.90 -18.10 1.70
N GLY A 89 4.82 -17.32 1.77
CA GLY A 89 3.77 -17.33 0.77
C GLY A 89 4.24 -16.83 -0.59
N ALA A 90 5.09 -15.80 -0.64
CA ALA A 90 5.67 -15.32 -1.89
C ALA A 90 6.64 -16.35 -2.51
N LEU A 91 7.50 -16.97 -1.71
CA LEU A 91 8.40 -18.04 -2.18
C LEU A 91 7.61 -19.25 -2.70
N PHE A 92 6.59 -19.68 -1.95
CA PHE A 92 5.70 -20.75 -2.39
C PHE A 92 5.00 -20.39 -3.70
N GLY A 93 4.43 -19.17 -3.80
CA GLY A 93 3.77 -18.68 -5.01
C GLY A 93 4.74 -18.62 -6.21
N ILE A 94 5.95 -18.09 -6.04
CA ILE A 94 6.97 -18.05 -7.08
C ILE A 94 7.32 -19.47 -7.55
N THR A 95 7.59 -20.39 -6.62
CA THR A 95 7.96 -21.77 -6.93
C THR A 95 6.84 -22.48 -7.67
N LEU A 96 5.62 -22.43 -7.16
CA LEU A 96 4.45 -23.10 -7.72
C LEU A 96 4.10 -22.57 -9.12
N PHE A 97 4.14 -21.25 -9.29
CA PHE A 97 3.74 -20.62 -10.55
C PHE A 97 4.91 -20.33 -11.50
N SER A 98 6.15 -20.67 -11.13
CA SER A 98 7.32 -20.44 -11.98
C SER A 98 7.20 -21.05 -13.39
N PRO A 99 6.69 -22.28 -13.62
CA PRO A 99 6.53 -22.80 -14.96
C PRO A 99 5.56 -21.96 -15.80
N LEU A 100 4.44 -21.56 -15.19
CA LEU A 100 3.43 -20.71 -15.84
C LEU A 100 3.99 -19.32 -16.15
N MET A 101 4.76 -18.74 -15.21
CA MET A 101 5.41 -17.44 -15.40
C MET A 101 6.43 -17.49 -16.55
N LEU A 102 7.21 -18.58 -16.67
CA LEU A 102 8.18 -18.76 -17.76
C LEU A 102 7.48 -18.90 -19.12
N ILE A 103 6.43 -19.71 -19.20
CA ILE A 103 5.61 -19.85 -20.42
C ILE A 103 5.00 -18.49 -20.81
N THR A 104 4.43 -17.77 -19.86
CA THR A 104 3.86 -16.44 -20.10
C THR A 104 4.91 -15.45 -20.59
N ALA A 105 6.11 -15.46 -19.98
CA ALA A 105 7.23 -14.62 -20.39
C ALA A 105 7.66 -14.91 -21.84
N ALA A 106 7.76 -16.19 -22.19
CA ALA A 106 8.09 -16.63 -23.56
C ALA A 106 7.03 -16.17 -24.56
N LEU A 107 5.74 -16.38 -24.25
CA LEU A 107 4.64 -15.98 -25.13
C LEU A 107 4.63 -14.44 -25.35
N ILE A 108 4.84 -13.64 -24.31
CA ILE A 108 4.92 -12.19 -24.43
C ILE A 108 6.11 -11.80 -25.33
N LYS A 109 7.26 -12.44 -25.15
CA LYS A 109 8.47 -12.12 -25.92
C LYS A 109 8.34 -12.48 -27.40
N ILE A 110 7.66 -13.59 -27.74
CA ILE A 110 7.42 -14.04 -29.10
C ILE A 110 6.36 -13.17 -29.79
N THR A 111 5.30 -12.77 -29.07
CA THR A 111 4.15 -12.08 -29.67
C THR A 111 4.32 -10.58 -29.80
N SER A 112 5.20 -9.96 -29.00
CA SER A 112 5.42 -8.51 -29.10
C SER A 112 6.83 -8.09 -28.70
N PRO A 113 7.48 -7.15 -29.45
CA PRO A 113 8.82 -6.68 -29.14
C PRO A 113 8.83 -5.85 -27.85
N GLY A 114 9.94 -5.92 -27.07
CA GLY A 114 10.16 -5.11 -25.86
C GLY A 114 10.31 -5.92 -24.57
N PRO A 115 10.27 -5.28 -23.39
CA PRO A 115 10.45 -5.93 -22.09
C PRO A 115 9.23 -6.81 -21.74
N VAL A 116 9.48 -7.94 -21.07
CA VAL A 116 8.44 -8.87 -20.61
C VAL A 116 7.71 -8.32 -19.39
N ILE A 117 8.47 -7.70 -18.48
CA ILE A 117 7.95 -7.10 -17.26
C ILE A 117 7.70 -5.60 -17.49
N TYR A 118 6.53 -5.18 -17.11
CA TYR A 118 6.12 -3.78 -17.01
C TYR A 118 6.14 -3.38 -15.55
N SER A 119 6.67 -2.19 -15.26
CA SER A 119 6.68 -1.64 -13.91
C SER A 119 5.88 -0.34 -13.87
N GLN A 120 4.99 -0.22 -12.89
CA GLN A 120 4.18 0.96 -12.66
C GLN A 120 4.42 1.50 -11.27
N GLU A 121 4.63 2.80 -11.16
CA GLU A 121 4.75 3.47 -9.88
C GLU A 121 3.42 3.47 -9.13
N ARG A 122 3.48 3.09 -7.87
CA ARG A 122 2.35 3.01 -6.93
C ARG A 122 2.78 3.57 -5.59
N ILE A 123 1.79 4.04 -4.82
CA ILE A 123 2.01 4.49 -3.45
C ILE A 123 1.77 3.31 -2.51
N GLY A 124 2.77 3.00 -1.70
CA GLY A 124 2.75 1.96 -0.68
C GLY A 124 2.56 2.51 0.73
N LEU A 125 2.98 1.72 1.69
CA LEU A 125 2.93 2.07 3.12
C LEU A 125 3.73 3.36 3.39
N HIS A 126 3.22 4.22 4.26
CA HIS A 126 3.81 5.54 4.62
C HIS A 126 4.00 6.46 3.40
N ASN A 127 3.08 6.42 2.44
CA ASN A 127 3.13 7.24 1.23
C ASN A 127 4.43 7.08 0.40
N ARG A 128 5.17 5.99 0.57
CA ARG A 128 6.40 5.75 -0.18
C ARG A 128 6.10 5.20 -1.56
N PRO A 129 6.60 5.83 -2.64
CA PRO A 129 6.43 5.30 -3.98
C PRO A 129 7.29 4.05 -4.17
N PHE A 130 6.74 3.05 -4.84
CA PHE A 130 7.46 1.84 -5.24
C PHE A 130 7.07 1.40 -6.66
N LYS A 131 7.87 0.54 -7.28
CA LYS A 131 7.63 -0.01 -8.61
C LYS A 131 6.90 -1.34 -8.51
N MET A 132 5.61 -1.35 -8.82
CA MET A 132 4.81 -2.57 -8.88
C MET A 132 5.06 -3.31 -10.20
N PHE A 133 5.46 -4.58 -10.12
CA PHE A 133 5.76 -5.41 -11.28
C PHE A 133 4.53 -6.11 -11.81
N LYS A 134 4.41 -6.16 -13.15
CA LYS A 134 3.38 -6.92 -13.87
C LYS A 134 3.96 -7.50 -15.16
N PHE A 135 3.36 -8.55 -15.68
CA PHE A 135 3.61 -8.91 -17.07
C PHE A 135 3.02 -7.86 -18.01
N ARG A 136 3.78 -7.55 -19.07
CA ARG A 136 3.31 -6.65 -20.10
C ARG A 136 2.14 -7.27 -20.86
N SER A 137 1.00 -6.60 -20.82
CA SER A 137 -0.24 -7.02 -21.49
C SER A 137 -0.63 -6.11 -22.67
N MET A 138 0.14 -5.04 -22.88
CA MET A 138 -0.09 -4.04 -23.92
C MET A 138 1.17 -3.83 -24.76
N GLU A 139 1.00 -3.32 -25.96
CA GLU A 139 2.12 -2.86 -26.80
C GLU A 139 2.87 -1.72 -26.12
N VAL A 140 4.19 -1.66 -26.37
CA VAL A 140 5.03 -0.59 -25.83
C VAL A 140 4.60 0.73 -26.45
N GLN A 141 4.23 1.68 -25.61
CA GLN A 141 3.83 3.04 -25.97
C GLN A 141 4.92 4.03 -25.63
N ASP A 142 4.87 5.22 -26.25
CA ASP A 142 5.66 6.37 -25.83
C ASP A 142 5.32 6.72 -24.36
N PRO A 143 6.32 6.82 -23.46
CA PRO A 143 6.10 7.11 -22.04
C PRO A 143 5.26 8.37 -21.77
N ASN A 144 5.31 9.35 -22.68
CA ASN A 144 4.54 10.60 -22.55
C ASN A 144 3.04 10.43 -22.87
N LYS A 145 2.68 9.41 -23.67
CA LYS A 145 1.28 9.10 -24.00
C LYS A 145 0.65 8.19 -22.97
N GLU A 146 1.43 7.30 -22.36
CA GLU A 146 0.97 6.31 -21.40
C GLU A 146 0.44 6.92 -20.10
N LYS A 147 1.05 8.01 -19.62
CA LYS A 147 0.67 8.70 -18.38
C LYS A 147 -0.72 9.36 -18.44
N LYS A 148 -1.27 9.62 -19.61
CA LYS A 148 -2.50 10.40 -19.81
C LYS A 148 -3.74 9.57 -20.19
N GLN A 149 -3.59 8.29 -20.53
CA GLN A 149 -4.71 7.49 -21.05
C GLN A 149 -5.14 6.41 -20.08
N TRP A 150 -6.44 6.39 -19.76
CA TRP A 150 -7.08 5.29 -19.04
C TRP A 150 -7.25 4.08 -19.95
N THR A 151 -7.14 2.90 -19.37
CA THR A 151 -7.44 1.65 -20.06
C THR A 151 -8.95 1.46 -20.12
N THR A 152 -9.49 1.32 -21.32
CA THR A 152 -10.90 1.01 -21.56
C THR A 152 -11.11 -0.50 -21.71
N PRO A 153 -12.36 -1.02 -21.56
CA PRO A 153 -12.64 -2.45 -21.69
C PRO A 153 -12.21 -3.07 -23.03
N HIS A 154 -12.20 -2.28 -24.10
CA HIS A 154 -11.79 -2.71 -25.46
C HIS A 154 -10.61 -1.92 -25.99
N ASP A 155 -9.60 -1.68 -25.14
CA ASP A 155 -8.42 -0.94 -25.50
C ASP A 155 -7.65 -1.66 -26.63
N PRO A 156 -7.46 -1.04 -27.80
CA PRO A 156 -6.81 -1.66 -28.96
C PRO A 156 -5.31 -1.99 -28.72
N ARG A 157 -4.71 -1.38 -27.70
CA ARG A 157 -3.31 -1.61 -27.33
C ARG A 157 -3.07 -2.96 -26.65
N VAL A 158 -4.15 -3.62 -26.20
CA VAL A 158 -4.05 -4.91 -25.49
C VAL A 158 -3.76 -6.02 -26.50
N THR A 159 -2.63 -6.69 -26.34
CA THR A 159 -2.26 -7.83 -27.19
C THR A 159 -3.21 -9.03 -26.97
N PRO A 160 -3.36 -9.97 -27.93
CA PRO A 160 -4.17 -11.17 -27.72
C PRO A 160 -3.74 -11.98 -26.48
N VAL A 161 -2.43 -12.17 -26.28
CA VAL A 161 -1.87 -12.79 -25.07
C VAL A 161 -2.18 -11.93 -23.84
N GLY A 162 -2.03 -10.60 -23.96
CA GLY A 162 -2.35 -9.64 -22.91
C GLY A 162 -3.80 -9.74 -22.45
N ARG A 163 -4.75 -9.95 -23.34
CA ARG A 163 -6.16 -10.12 -23.02
C ARG A 163 -6.40 -11.37 -22.17
N PHE A 164 -5.75 -12.47 -22.54
CA PHE A 164 -5.86 -13.73 -21.79
C PHE A 164 -5.26 -13.60 -20.39
N ILE A 165 -4.01 -13.09 -20.26
CA ILE A 165 -3.34 -12.97 -18.95
C ILE A 165 -4.03 -11.98 -18.00
N ARG A 166 -4.68 -10.93 -18.53
CA ARG A 166 -5.52 -10.01 -17.75
C ARG A 166 -6.81 -10.66 -17.26
N LYS A 167 -7.47 -11.44 -18.11
CA LYS A 167 -8.70 -12.16 -17.75
C LYS A 167 -8.45 -13.19 -16.63
N THR A 168 -7.26 -13.77 -16.60
CA THR A 168 -6.85 -14.82 -15.64
C THR A 168 -6.03 -14.27 -14.47
N SER A 169 -5.76 -12.94 -14.44
CA SER A 169 -4.88 -12.28 -13.46
C SER A 169 -3.45 -12.82 -13.42
N ILE A 170 -3.03 -13.55 -14.45
CA ILE A 170 -1.64 -14.05 -14.59
C ILE A 170 -0.66 -12.87 -14.73
N ASP A 171 -1.12 -11.74 -15.27
CA ASP A 171 -0.32 -10.53 -15.40
C ASP A 171 0.14 -9.96 -14.06
N GLU A 172 -0.51 -10.30 -12.97
CA GLU A 172 -0.16 -9.82 -11.62
C GLU A 172 0.82 -10.75 -10.87
N MET A 173 1.14 -11.94 -11.40
CA MET A 173 2.06 -12.89 -10.73
C MET A 173 3.44 -12.32 -10.41
N PRO A 174 4.05 -11.41 -11.21
CA PRO A 174 5.33 -10.80 -10.84
C PRO A 174 5.27 -9.97 -9.54
N GLN A 175 4.09 -9.65 -9.02
CA GLN A 175 3.95 -8.97 -7.72
C GLN A 175 4.43 -9.82 -6.54
N PHE A 176 4.55 -11.13 -6.68
CA PHE A 176 5.21 -11.97 -5.67
C PHE A 176 6.65 -11.51 -5.38
N PHE A 177 7.35 -10.95 -6.37
CA PHE A 177 8.67 -10.35 -6.15
C PHE A 177 8.58 -9.06 -5.31
N ASN A 178 7.54 -8.22 -5.52
CA ASN A 178 7.33 -7.05 -4.67
C ASN A 178 7.03 -7.44 -3.22
N ILE A 179 6.27 -8.52 -3.01
CA ILE A 179 6.00 -9.06 -1.66
C ILE A 179 7.30 -9.55 -1.01
N LEU A 180 8.13 -10.27 -1.76
CA LEU A 180 9.40 -10.79 -1.27
C LEU A 180 10.38 -9.68 -0.90
N ILE A 181 10.44 -8.59 -1.68
CA ILE A 181 11.25 -7.41 -1.40
C ILE A 181 10.69 -6.65 -0.17
N GLY A 182 9.36 -6.61 0.00
CA GLY A 182 8.69 -5.93 1.11
C GLY A 182 7.88 -4.70 0.72
N ASP A 183 7.81 -4.39 -0.57
CA ASP A 183 6.99 -3.29 -1.09
C ASP A 183 5.48 -3.56 -0.98
N MET A 184 5.12 -4.85 -0.96
CA MET A 184 3.73 -5.32 -0.89
C MET A 184 3.59 -6.46 0.13
N SER A 185 2.35 -6.78 0.45
CA SER A 185 1.97 -7.92 1.30
C SER A 185 0.93 -8.78 0.58
N LEU A 186 0.88 -10.08 0.90
CA LEU A 186 -0.15 -11.01 0.39
C LEU A 186 -1.56 -10.56 0.76
N VAL A 187 -1.71 -10.03 1.96
CA VAL A 187 -2.99 -9.54 2.48
C VAL A 187 -2.82 -8.09 2.91
N GLY A 188 -3.49 -7.19 2.23
CA GLY A 188 -3.41 -5.76 2.50
C GLY A 188 -4.24 -4.94 1.50
N PRO A 189 -4.37 -3.63 1.71
CA PRO A 189 -5.03 -2.75 0.77
C PRO A 189 -4.27 -2.71 -0.57
N ARG A 190 -5.00 -2.49 -1.65
CA ARG A 190 -4.38 -2.37 -2.99
C ARG A 190 -3.67 -1.02 -3.10
N PRO A 191 -2.39 -0.99 -3.51
CA PRO A 191 -1.66 0.27 -3.65
C PRO A 191 -2.24 1.11 -4.80
N GLU A 192 -2.45 2.40 -4.51
CA GLU A 192 -3.03 3.34 -5.44
C GLU A 192 -1.98 4.02 -6.35
N ARG A 193 -2.45 4.69 -7.41
CA ARG A 193 -1.58 5.49 -8.27
C ARG A 193 -1.31 6.84 -7.60
N PRO A 194 -0.12 7.46 -7.82
CA PRO A 194 0.20 8.79 -7.26
C PRO A 194 -0.80 9.89 -7.60
N LEU A 195 -1.61 9.70 -8.67
CA LEU A 195 -2.66 10.65 -9.09
C LEU A 195 -3.92 10.63 -8.20
N PHE A 196 -4.05 9.66 -7.29
CA PHE A 196 -5.24 9.45 -6.45
C PHE A 196 -4.95 9.56 -4.94
N VAL A 197 -3.73 9.88 -4.60
CA VAL A 197 -3.26 10.07 -3.21
C VAL A 197 -2.85 11.57 -3.00
#